data_d4f8214bdeb0a338c8c53f9b4d7bf452
#
_entry.id   d4f8214bdeb0a338c8c53f9b4d7bf452
#
_cell.length_a   1.000
_cell.length_b   1.000
_cell.length_c   1.000
_cell.angle_alpha   90.00
_cell.angle_beta   90.00
_cell.angle_gamma   90.00
#
_symmetry.space_group_name_H-M   'P 1'
#
loop_
_entity.id
_entity.type
_entity.pdbx_description
1 polymer ?
#
loop_
_entity_poly.entity_id
_entity_poly.type
_entity_poly.pdbx_seq_one_letter_code
_entity_poly.pdbx_strand_id
1 'polypeptide(L)'
;KVINTSFGKGYSPHKEWVWDALKHAEKNDVLIVNAAGNSGANINPGKKKTYVTDEVNGKEIVSNFLTVGAVGSSYDEEQVASFSNFGSVNVDVFAPGSKIWSSVPNGKHEYYSGTSMAAPNAAGVAAVIRSFFPKLKALQVKKVLMDSGMPLYPTIENPDTSALVSSKSLSRSGKMVNLYNALIYASK
;
A
#
# COMPACT_ATOMS: atom_id res chain seq x y z
N LYS A 1 -10.12 -3.27 -13.52
CA LYS A 1 -10.12 -4.26 -12.46
C LYS A 1 -9.18 -3.90 -11.30
N VAL A 2 -8.31 -2.89 -11.48
CA VAL A 2 -7.45 -2.30 -10.43
C VAL A 2 -7.58 -0.79 -10.52
N ILE A 3 -7.77 -0.12 -9.39
CA ILE A 3 -7.79 1.34 -9.27
C ILE A 3 -6.64 1.72 -8.35
N ASN A 4 -5.83 2.71 -8.76
CA ASN A 4 -4.81 3.33 -7.93
C ASN A 4 -5.34 4.65 -7.37
N THR A 5 -5.20 4.86 -6.04
CA THR A 5 -5.58 6.08 -5.33
C THR A 5 -4.37 6.69 -4.63
N SER A 6 -3.57 7.46 -5.42
CA SER A 6 -2.38 8.16 -4.92
C SER A 6 -2.71 9.55 -4.36
N PHE A 7 -3.82 9.66 -3.63
CA PHE A 7 -4.26 10.91 -3.01
C PHE A 7 -4.84 10.65 -1.61
N GLY A 8 -4.88 11.68 -0.79
CA GLY A 8 -5.46 11.55 0.53
C GLY A 8 -5.54 12.89 1.27
N LYS A 9 -6.17 12.87 2.43
CA LYS A 9 -6.35 14.02 3.31
C LYS A 9 -6.55 13.59 4.78
N GLY A 10 -6.30 14.48 5.71
CA GLY A 10 -6.48 14.20 7.15
C GLY A 10 -7.93 14.28 7.64
N TYR A 11 -8.83 14.89 6.86
CA TYR A 11 -10.23 15.07 7.21
C TYR A 11 -11.13 14.90 5.98
N SER A 12 -12.27 14.25 6.13
CA SER A 12 -13.29 14.09 5.09
C SER A 12 -14.69 14.38 5.67
N PRO A 13 -15.38 15.46 5.21
CA PRO A 13 -16.72 15.77 5.67
C PRO A 13 -17.78 14.78 5.14
N HIS A 14 -17.52 14.15 4.00
CA HIS A 14 -18.42 13.21 3.33
C HIS A 14 -17.75 11.86 3.13
N LYS A 15 -17.22 11.30 4.22
CA LYS A 15 -16.53 10.00 4.20
C LYS A 15 -17.43 8.84 3.77
N GLU A 16 -18.73 8.94 4.05
CA GLU A 16 -19.75 7.96 3.71
C GLU A 16 -19.84 7.74 2.19
N TRP A 17 -19.72 8.80 1.39
CA TRP A 17 -19.73 8.70 -0.08
C TRP A 17 -18.51 7.92 -0.61
N VAL A 18 -17.36 8.10 0.04
CA VAL A 18 -16.15 7.33 -0.29
C VAL A 18 -16.35 5.87 0.08
N TRP A 19 -16.89 5.59 1.25
CA TRP A 19 -17.17 4.21 1.69
C TRP A 19 -18.16 3.49 0.78
N ASP A 20 -19.20 4.19 0.30
CA ASP A 20 -20.14 3.63 -0.66
C ASP A 20 -19.47 3.33 -2.02
N ALA A 21 -18.55 4.19 -2.46
CA ALA A 21 -17.74 3.94 -3.64
C ALA A 21 -16.80 2.73 -3.47
N LEU A 22 -16.18 2.55 -2.28
CA LEU A 22 -15.35 1.38 -1.97
C LEU A 22 -16.17 0.09 -2.01
N LYS A 23 -17.36 0.06 -1.39
CA LYS A 23 -18.30 -1.07 -1.44
C LYS A 23 -18.77 -1.37 -2.86
N HIS A 24 -19.01 -0.33 -3.66
CA HIS A 24 -19.35 -0.51 -5.07
C HIS A 24 -18.22 -1.15 -5.86
N ALA A 25 -16.96 -0.74 -5.63
CA ALA A 25 -15.79 -1.35 -6.23
C ALA A 25 -15.63 -2.82 -5.82
N GLU A 26 -15.85 -3.14 -4.54
CA GLU A 26 -15.83 -4.52 -4.04
C GLU A 26 -16.86 -5.40 -4.74
N LYS A 27 -18.12 -4.94 -4.81
CA LYS A 27 -19.21 -5.64 -5.50
C LYS A 27 -18.90 -5.93 -6.97
N ASN A 28 -18.11 -5.08 -7.61
CA ASN A 28 -17.69 -5.21 -9.01
C ASN A 28 -16.32 -5.88 -9.19
N ASP A 29 -15.79 -6.50 -8.15
CA ASP A 29 -14.51 -7.21 -8.17
C ASP A 29 -13.35 -6.32 -8.64
N VAL A 30 -13.25 -5.11 -8.11
CA VAL A 30 -12.18 -4.14 -8.40
C VAL A 30 -11.28 -4.02 -7.18
N LEU A 31 -9.97 -4.26 -7.33
CA LEU A 31 -8.97 -4.00 -6.29
C LEU A 31 -8.66 -2.51 -6.24
N ILE A 32 -8.72 -1.93 -5.06
CA ILE A 32 -8.28 -0.54 -4.81
C ILE A 32 -6.92 -0.59 -4.13
N VAL A 33 -5.93 0.08 -4.72
CA VAL A 33 -4.57 0.20 -4.20
C VAL A 33 -4.36 1.65 -3.76
N ASN A 34 -4.19 1.85 -2.47
CA ASN A 34 -4.20 3.16 -1.83
C ASN A 34 -2.85 3.52 -1.21
N ALA A 35 -2.43 4.78 -1.37
CA ALA A 35 -1.26 5.33 -0.72
C ALA A 35 -1.51 5.52 0.78
N ALA A 36 -0.59 5.04 1.65
CA ALA A 36 -0.73 5.13 3.11
C ALA A 36 -0.64 6.57 3.65
N GLY A 37 -0.03 7.49 2.89
CA GLY A 37 0.23 8.88 3.30
C GLY A 37 1.68 9.10 3.76
N ASN A 38 2.05 10.38 3.83
CA ASN A 38 3.46 10.82 3.92
C ASN A 38 3.72 11.68 5.19
N SER A 39 3.27 11.21 6.34
CA SER A 39 3.42 11.95 7.60
C SER A 39 4.33 11.23 8.62
N GLY A 40 4.96 10.11 8.23
CA GLY A 40 5.75 9.27 9.14
C GLY A 40 4.95 8.74 10.33
N ALA A 41 3.64 8.59 10.21
CA ALA A 41 2.75 8.39 11.34
C ALA A 41 2.16 6.97 11.38
N ASN A 42 1.91 6.49 12.59
CA ASN A 42 1.12 5.28 12.81
C ASN A 42 -0.36 5.55 12.49
N ILE A 43 -0.92 4.79 11.54
CA ILE A 43 -2.32 4.90 11.10
C ILE A 43 -3.21 3.74 11.56
N ASN A 44 -2.76 2.95 12.52
CA ASN A 44 -3.60 1.90 13.13
C ASN A 44 -4.85 2.49 13.81
N PRO A 45 -5.90 1.70 14.06
CA PRO A 45 -7.10 2.14 14.76
C PRO A 45 -6.78 2.89 16.06
N GLY A 46 -7.42 4.05 16.26
CA GLY A 46 -7.16 4.91 17.42
C GLY A 46 -5.91 5.78 17.34
N LYS A 47 -5.15 5.71 16.26
CA LYS A 47 -4.00 6.56 15.95
C LYS A 47 -4.38 7.64 14.93
N LYS A 48 -3.41 8.13 14.12
CA LYS A 48 -3.66 9.17 13.12
C LYS A 48 -4.63 8.68 12.06
N LYS A 49 -5.70 9.44 11.82
CA LYS A 49 -6.64 9.15 10.73
C LYS A 49 -6.16 9.70 9.41
N THR A 50 -6.29 8.91 8.36
CA THR A 50 -6.08 9.30 6.96
C THR A 50 -7.32 8.92 6.15
N TYR A 51 -7.61 9.66 5.09
CA TYR A 51 -8.65 9.39 4.11
C TYR A 51 -7.98 9.47 2.72
N VAL A 52 -8.14 8.51 1.84
CA VAL A 52 -9.11 7.40 1.81
C VAL A 52 -8.74 6.33 2.84
N THR A 53 -9.74 5.70 3.47
CA THR A 53 -9.58 4.55 4.34
C THR A 53 -10.83 3.67 4.28
N ASP A 54 -10.66 2.38 4.40
CA ASP A 54 -11.72 1.39 4.55
C ASP A 54 -11.97 1.01 6.03
N GLU A 55 -11.24 1.64 6.96
CA GLU A 55 -11.39 1.40 8.40
C GLU A 55 -12.48 2.30 9.01
N VAL A 56 -13.45 1.67 9.67
CA VAL A 56 -14.52 2.32 10.42
C VAL A 56 -14.63 1.66 11.80
N ASN A 57 -14.40 2.43 12.85
CA ASN A 57 -14.47 1.95 14.23
C ASN A 57 -13.61 0.68 14.49
N GLY A 58 -12.41 0.65 13.93
CA GLY A 58 -11.46 -0.45 14.09
C GLY A 58 -11.74 -1.68 13.21
N LYS A 59 -12.66 -1.59 12.24
CA LYS A 59 -13.02 -2.68 11.33
C LYS A 59 -12.92 -2.25 9.89
N GLU A 60 -12.38 -3.12 9.04
CA GLU A 60 -12.44 -2.96 7.58
C GLU A 60 -13.88 -3.15 7.10
N ILE A 61 -14.35 -2.27 6.22
CA ILE A 61 -15.70 -2.32 5.64
C ILE A 61 -15.73 -2.96 4.26
N VAL A 62 -14.56 -3.19 3.64
CA VAL A 62 -14.38 -3.89 2.37
C VAL A 62 -13.11 -4.75 2.42
N SER A 63 -13.06 -5.80 1.62
CA SER A 63 -11.93 -6.75 1.56
C SER A 63 -10.96 -6.50 0.40
N ASN A 64 -11.31 -5.63 -0.53
CA ASN A 64 -10.61 -5.34 -1.78
C ASN A 64 -9.77 -4.07 -1.75
N PHE A 65 -9.43 -3.57 -0.56
CA PHE A 65 -8.65 -2.35 -0.36
C PHE A 65 -7.23 -2.73 0.13
N LEU A 66 -6.20 -2.26 -0.58
CA LEU A 66 -4.80 -2.53 -0.28
C LEU A 66 -4.08 -1.22 0.02
N THR A 67 -3.66 -1.02 1.26
CA THR A 67 -2.91 0.17 1.66
C THR A 67 -1.40 -0.08 1.55
N VAL A 68 -0.69 0.82 0.87
CA VAL A 68 0.71 0.67 0.48
C VAL A 68 1.58 1.74 1.12
N GLY A 69 2.56 1.32 1.91
CA GLY A 69 3.65 2.15 2.44
C GLY A 69 4.81 2.27 1.46
N ALA A 70 5.75 3.17 1.74
CA ALA A 70 6.90 3.45 0.88
C ALA A 70 8.21 2.93 1.46
N VAL A 71 9.03 2.27 0.61
CA VAL A 71 10.42 1.92 0.91
C VAL A 71 11.39 2.67 -0.01
N GLY A 72 12.63 2.81 0.46
CA GLY A 72 13.79 3.26 -0.30
C GLY A 72 14.44 2.13 -1.09
N SER A 73 15.68 2.38 -1.55
CA SER A 73 16.49 1.44 -2.31
C SER A 73 17.45 0.61 -1.45
N SER A 74 17.64 0.97 -0.18
CA SER A 74 18.50 0.23 0.76
C SER A 74 17.78 -1.02 1.30
N TYR A 75 18.58 -1.98 1.75
CA TYR A 75 18.10 -3.16 2.48
C TYR A 75 18.79 -3.21 3.83
N ASP A 76 18.40 -2.30 4.71
CA ASP A 76 18.94 -2.06 6.05
C ASP A 76 17.83 -1.49 6.96
N GLU A 77 18.22 -0.94 8.11
CA GLU A 77 17.30 -0.35 9.08
C GLU A 77 16.53 0.88 8.51
N GLU A 78 17.07 1.58 7.52
CA GLU A 78 16.47 2.75 6.86
C GLU A 78 15.61 2.38 5.65
N GLN A 79 15.36 1.08 5.41
CA GLN A 79 14.62 0.61 4.23
C GLN A 79 13.23 1.25 4.11
N VAL A 80 12.49 1.41 5.21
CA VAL A 80 11.20 2.10 5.19
C VAL A 80 11.44 3.61 5.19
N ALA A 81 10.86 4.30 4.21
CA ALA A 81 11.03 5.74 4.09
C ALA A 81 10.47 6.48 5.31
N SER A 82 11.27 7.42 5.88
CA SER A 82 10.92 8.15 7.10
C SER A 82 9.61 8.95 7.01
N PHE A 83 9.21 9.35 5.80
CA PHE A 83 7.92 10.00 5.58
C PHE A 83 6.74 9.01 5.51
N SER A 84 6.98 7.70 5.30
CA SER A 84 5.89 6.75 5.09
C SER A 84 5.03 6.57 6.33
N ASN A 85 3.72 6.70 6.17
CA ASN A 85 2.81 6.18 7.18
C ASN A 85 2.96 4.67 7.29
N PHE A 86 2.70 4.13 8.48
CA PHE A 86 2.87 2.73 8.84
C PHE A 86 1.78 2.25 9.79
N GLY A 87 1.69 0.95 9.99
CA GLY A 87 0.76 0.34 10.95
C GLY A 87 0.48 -1.12 10.64
N SER A 88 0.64 -1.98 11.64
CA SER A 88 0.48 -3.44 11.53
C SER A 88 -0.96 -3.90 11.21
N VAL A 89 -1.94 -2.99 11.25
CA VAL A 89 -3.35 -3.26 10.94
C VAL A 89 -3.76 -2.59 9.63
N ASN A 90 -3.47 -1.29 9.46
CA ASN A 90 -4.00 -0.49 8.36
C ASN A 90 -3.02 -0.27 7.19
N VAL A 91 -1.78 -0.76 7.27
CA VAL A 91 -0.88 -0.83 6.12
C VAL A 91 -0.68 -2.31 5.76
N ASP A 92 -0.99 -2.68 4.53
CA ASP A 92 -0.95 -4.08 4.10
C ASP A 92 0.44 -4.51 3.64
N VAL A 93 1.06 -3.71 2.77
CA VAL A 93 2.37 -3.99 2.16
C VAL A 93 3.16 -2.70 1.97
N PHE A 94 4.45 -2.85 1.64
CA PHE A 94 5.28 -1.76 1.15
C PHE A 94 5.60 -1.94 -0.34
N ALA A 95 5.98 -0.83 -0.99
CA ALA A 95 6.50 -0.83 -2.36
C ALA A 95 7.54 0.29 -2.52
N PRO A 96 8.41 0.24 -3.55
CA PRO A 96 9.34 1.32 -3.85
C PRO A 96 8.62 2.66 -4.00
N GLY A 97 9.00 3.66 -3.20
CA GLY A 97 8.35 4.96 -3.17
C GLY A 97 9.31 6.15 -2.98
N SER A 98 10.62 5.90 -2.82
CA SER A 98 11.64 6.95 -2.71
C SER A 98 12.44 7.08 -3.99
N LYS A 99 12.63 8.32 -4.47
CA LYS A 99 13.39 8.67 -5.69
C LYS A 99 12.94 7.85 -6.91
N ILE A 100 11.64 7.78 -7.15
CA ILE A 100 11.06 7.08 -8.29
C ILE A 100 11.12 7.96 -9.52
N TRP A 101 11.87 7.54 -10.52
CA TRP A 101 11.97 8.18 -11.84
C TRP A 101 10.76 7.87 -12.68
N SER A 102 10.03 8.87 -13.15
CA SER A 102 8.86 8.66 -13.98
C SER A 102 8.54 9.88 -14.84
N SER A 103 7.63 9.70 -15.80
CA SER A 103 7.13 10.77 -16.66
C SER A 103 6.30 11.77 -15.86
N VAL A 104 6.48 13.04 -16.20
CA VAL A 104 5.71 14.18 -15.67
C VAL A 104 5.15 15.01 -16.82
N PRO A 105 4.22 15.94 -16.57
CA PRO A 105 3.67 16.82 -17.61
C PRO A 105 4.75 17.48 -18.47
N ASN A 106 4.36 17.84 -19.68
CA ASN A 106 5.22 18.49 -20.70
C ASN A 106 6.38 17.61 -21.24
N GLY A 107 6.20 16.27 -21.25
CA GLY A 107 7.18 15.33 -21.82
C GLY A 107 8.48 15.23 -21.05
N LYS A 108 8.50 15.63 -19.79
CA LYS A 108 9.65 15.54 -18.91
C LYS A 108 9.65 14.27 -18.08
N HIS A 109 10.77 14.00 -17.43
CA HIS A 109 10.93 12.96 -16.43
C HIS A 109 11.61 13.55 -15.21
N GLU A 110 11.14 13.18 -14.02
CA GLU A 110 11.66 13.69 -12.75
C GLU A 110 11.60 12.61 -11.67
N TYR A 111 12.38 12.82 -10.60
CA TYR A 111 12.32 11.97 -9.41
C TYR A 111 11.30 12.52 -8.42
N TYR A 112 10.35 11.66 -8.03
CA TYR A 112 9.45 11.96 -6.91
C TYR A 112 9.56 10.91 -5.82
N SER A 113 9.26 11.32 -4.57
CA SER A 113 9.19 10.42 -3.41
C SER A 113 7.84 10.58 -2.73
N GLY A 114 7.27 9.46 -2.30
CA GLY A 114 5.98 9.42 -1.61
C GLY A 114 5.32 8.06 -1.69
N THR A 115 4.41 7.79 -0.79
CA THR A 115 3.50 6.64 -0.89
C THR A 115 2.63 6.72 -2.15
N SER A 116 2.47 7.92 -2.72
CA SER A 116 1.84 8.15 -4.03
C SER A 116 2.61 7.52 -5.19
N MET A 117 3.92 7.25 -5.05
CA MET A 117 4.75 6.53 -5.99
C MET A 117 4.79 5.03 -5.68
N ALA A 118 4.67 4.66 -4.41
CA ALA A 118 4.61 3.26 -3.98
C ALA A 118 3.31 2.57 -4.43
N ALA A 119 2.17 3.23 -4.27
CA ALA A 119 0.87 2.67 -4.63
C ALA A 119 0.76 2.25 -6.10
N PRO A 120 1.15 3.06 -7.11
CA PRO A 120 1.10 2.64 -8.51
C PRO A 120 2.06 1.48 -8.83
N ASN A 121 3.19 1.33 -8.15
CA ASN A 121 4.06 0.16 -8.28
C ASN A 121 3.31 -1.11 -7.86
N ALA A 122 2.65 -1.11 -6.70
CA ALA A 122 1.83 -2.23 -6.26
C ALA A 122 0.61 -2.46 -7.18
N ALA A 123 -0.03 -1.40 -7.67
CA ALA A 123 -1.14 -1.49 -8.64
C ALA A 123 -0.69 -2.11 -9.97
N GLY A 124 0.52 -1.80 -10.44
CA GLY A 124 1.13 -2.42 -11.62
C GLY A 124 1.32 -3.92 -11.44
N VAL A 125 1.87 -4.35 -10.30
CA VAL A 125 2.00 -5.78 -9.96
C VAL A 125 0.62 -6.46 -9.94
N ALA A 126 -0.38 -5.85 -9.31
CA ALA A 126 -1.75 -6.36 -9.28
C ALA A 126 -2.36 -6.49 -10.69
N ALA A 127 -2.12 -5.51 -11.56
CA ALA A 127 -2.62 -5.51 -12.93
C ALA A 127 -1.99 -6.64 -13.76
N VAL A 128 -0.69 -6.87 -13.62
CA VAL A 128 0.00 -7.98 -14.27
C VAL A 128 -0.56 -9.32 -13.79
N ILE A 129 -0.72 -9.51 -12.47
CA ILE A 129 -1.32 -10.75 -11.92
C ILE A 129 -2.71 -10.97 -12.52
N ARG A 130 -3.57 -9.96 -12.56
CA ARG A 130 -4.92 -10.08 -13.14
C ARG A 130 -4.92 -10.32 -14.65
N SER A 131 -3.89 -9.90 -15.35
CA SER A 131 -3.72 -10.20 -16.78
C SER A 131 -3.39 -11.67 -17.03
N PHE A 132 -2.46 -12.24 -16.25
CA PHE A 132 -2.06 -13.64 -16.39
C PHE A 132 -3.03 -14.63 -15.72
N PHE A 133 -3.68 -14.21 -14.64
CA PHE A 133 -4.62 -15.02 -13.85
C PHE A 133 -5.99 -14.33 -13.74
N PRO A 134 -6.74 -14.18 -14.85
CA PRO A 134 -7.98 -13.37 -14.90
C PRO A 134 -9.12 -13.93 -14.05
N LYS A 135 -9.01 -15.17 -13.58
CA LYS A 135 -10.01 -15.82 -12.68
C LYS A 135 -9.83 -15.37 -11.23
N LEU A 136 -8.66 -14.86 -10.84
CA LEU A 136 -8.43 -14.39 -9.47
C LEU A 136 -9.30 -13.17 -9.17
N LYS A 137 -10.02 -13.23 -8.05
CA LYS A 137 -10.81 -12.12 -7.53
C LYS A 137 -9.92 -11.06 -6.86
N ALA A 138 -10.43 -9.85 -6.68
CA ALA A 138 -9.70 -8.73 -6.07
C ALA A 138 -9.08 -9.10 -4.71
N LEU A 139 -9.85 -9.77 -3.83
CA LEU A 139 -9.36 -10.26 -2.54
C LEU A 139 -8.22 -11.27 -2.69
N GLN A 140 -8.29 -12.18 -3.66
CA GLN A 140 -7.23 -13.15 -3.91
C GLN A 140 -5.96 -12.48 -4.41
N VAL A 141 -6.09 -11.46 -5.27
CA VAL A 141 -4.94 -10.65 -5.73
C VAL A 141 -4.32 -9.88 -4.57
N LYS A 142 -5.12 -9.24 -3.68
CA LYS A 142 -4.63 -8.63 -2.43
C LYS A 142 -3.81 -9.64 -1.63
N LYS A 143 -4.35 -10.83 -1.42
CA LYS A 143 -3.67 -11.92 -0.68
C LYS A 143 -2.36 -12.34 -1.36
N VAL A 144 -2.35 -12.51 -2.67
CA VAL A 144 -1.11 -12.83 -3.43
C VAL A 144 -0.05 -11.77 -3.18
N LEU A 145 -0.37 -10.47 -3.29
CA LEU A 145 0.58 -9.38 -3.06
C LEU A 145 1.18 -9.40 -1.65
N MET A 146 0.36 -9.67 -0.64
CA MET A 146 0.80 -9.73 0.76
C MET A 146 1.63 -10.97 1.05
N ASP A 147 1.19 -12.15 0.60
CA ASP A 147 1.80 -13.43 0.96
C ASP A 147 3.12 -13.67 0.21
N SER A 148 3.19 -13.27 -1.07
CA SER A 148 4.36 -13.48 -1.92
C SER A 148 5.44 -12.42 -1.83
N GLY A 149 5.18 -11.31 -1.15
CA GLY A 149 6.11 -10.20 -1.03
C GLY A 149 7.45 -10.61 -0.41
N MET A 150 8.48 -9.85 -0.73
CA MET A 150 9.82 -10.00 -0.15
C MET A 150 9.79 -9.46 1.29
N PRO A 151 10.29 -10.19 2.30
CA PRO A 151 10.40 -9.67 3.66
C PRO A 151 11.19 -8.36 3.68
N LEU A 152 10.75 -7.42 4.50
CA LEU A 152 11.56 -6.25 4.83
C LEU A 152 12.77 -6.66 5.66
N TYR A 153 13.76 -5.77 5.79
CA TYR A 153 14.86 -5.95 6.72
C TYR A 153 14.29 -6.20 8.14
N PRO A 154 14.83 -7.14 8.91
CA PRO A 154 14.19 -7.62 10.13
C PRO A 154 13.89 -6.53 11.17
N THR A 155 14.81 -5.57 11.30
CA THR A 155 14.74 -4.45 12.24
C THR A 155 14.79 -3.15 11.46
N ILE A 156 13.77 -2.31 11.61
CA ILE A 156 13.59 -1.07 10.84
C ILE A 156 13.53 0.11 11.80
N GLU A 157 14.11 1.23 11.39
CA GLU A 157 13.91 2.51 12.05
C GLU A 157 12.44 2.95 11.89
N ASN A 158 11.77 3.15 13.03
CA ASN A 158 10.37 3.56 13.05
C ASN A 158 10.24 5.00 12.53
N PRO A 159 9.42 5.26 11.50
CA PRO A 159 9.27 6.60 10.91
C PRO A 159 8.83 7.70 11.88
N ASP A 160 8.14 7.36 12.97
CA ASP A 160 7.61 8.33 13.96
C ASP A 160 8.59 8.59 15.10
N THR A 161 9.33 7.57 15.53
CA THR A 161 10.14 7.64 16.78
C THR A 161 11.64 7.46 16.55
N SER A 162 12.06 7.10 15.36
CA SER A 162 13.44 6.68 15.02
C SER A 162 13.98 5.51 15.86
N ALA A 163 13.14 4.86 16.64
CA ALA A 163 13.53 3.67 17.39
C ALA A 163 13.55 2.43 16.48
N LEU A 164 14.50 1.54 16.70
CA LEU A 164 14.56 0.27 15.99
C LEU A 164 13.41 -0.65 16.44
N VAL A 165 12.59 -1.08 15.51
CA VAL A 165 11.44 -1.95 15.73
C VAL A 165 11.43 -3.12 14.75
N SER A 166 10.71 -4.19 15.09
CA SER A 166 10.48 -5.27 14.13
C SER A 166 9.70 -4.77 12.91
N SER A 167 10.14 -5.10 11.71
CA SER A 167 9.44 -4.75 10.45
C SER A 167 7.99 -5.24 10.42
N LYS A 168 7.67 -6.32 11.14
CA LYS A 168 6.30 -6.82 11.29
C LYS A 168 5.36 -5.87 12.03
N SER A 169 5.88 -4.88 12.77
CA SER A 169 5.06 -3.86 13.42
C SER A 169 4.66 -2.71 12.49
N LEU A 170 5.26 -2.62 11.31
CA LEU A 170 5.08 -1.50 10.37
C LEU A 170 4.04 -1.76 9.30
N SER A 171 3.72 -3.03 9.00
CA SER A 171 2.59 -3.41 8.14
C SER A 171 2.08 -4.80 8.49
N ARG A 172 0.89 -5.11 8.00
CA ARG A 172 0.24 -6.42 8.18
C ARG A 172 1.07 -7.59 7.66
N SER A 173 1.71 -7.41 6.50
CA SER A 173 2.54 -8.47 5.90
C SER A 173 4.00 -8.45 6.37
N GLY A 174 4.53 -7.29 6.80
CA GLY A 174 5.96 -7.10 7.02
C GLY A 174 6.80 -7.27 5.74
N LYS A 175 6.18 -7.03 4.55
CA LYS A 175 6.79 -7.36 3.26
C LYS A 175 6.66 -6.20 2.26
N MET A 176 7.53 -6.22 1.26
CA MET A 176 7.48 -5.39 0.07
C MET A 176 6.98 -6.22 -1.12
N VAL A 177 6.14 -5.64 -1.97
CA VAL A 177 5.64 -6.31 -3.18
C VAL A 177 6.79 -6.79 -4.07
N ASN A 178 6.62 -7.98 -4.67
CA ASN A 178 7.58 -8.55 -5.61
C ASN A 178 6.84 -9.25 -6.75
N LEU A 179 6.97 -8.75 -7.97
CA LEU A 179 6.24 -9.26 -9.13
C LEU A 179 6.59 -10.71 -9.44
N TYR A 180 7.87 -11.07 -9.42
CA TYR A 180 8.31 -12.43 -9.73
C TYR A 180 7.72 -13.45 -8.75
N ASN A 181 7.84 -13.19 -7.45
CA ASN A 181 7.28 -14.06 -6.42
C ASN A 181 5.75 -14.14 -6.53
N ALA A 182 5.10 -13.02 -6.86
CA ALA A 182 3.65 -12.97 -7.00
C ALA A 182 3.14 -13.83 -8.16
N LEU A 183 3.82 -13.83 -9.31
CA LEU A 183 3.47 -14.69 -10.44
C LEU A 183 3.66 -16.17 -10.10
N ILE A 184 4.76 -16.54 -9.45
CA ILE A 184 4.99 -17.92 -8.99
C ILE A 184 3.94 -18.34 -7.96
N TYR A 185 3.60 -17.47 -7.02
CA TYR A 185 2.60 -17.76 -6.00
C TYR A 185 1.21 -17.96 -6.60
N ALA A 186 0.83 -17.11 -7.56
CA ALA A 186 -0.47 -17.17 -8.22
C ALA A 186 -0.63 -18.36 -9.17
N SER A 187 0.47 -18.99 -9.60
CA SER A 187 0.46 -20.16 -10.49
C SER A 187 0.23 -21.51 -9.78
N LYS A 188 0.28 -21.52 -8.45
CA LYS A 188 0.05 -22.69 -7.59
C LYS A 188 -1.41 -22.87 -7.27
#